data_3afbeccfae8b6093e266de039752cca0
#
_entry.id   3afbeccfae8b6093e266de039752cca0
#
_cell.length_a   1.000
_cell.length_b   1.000
_cell.length_c   1.000
_cell.angle_alpha   90.00
_cell.angle_beta   90.00
_cell.angle_gamma   90.00
#
_symmetry.space_group_name_H-M   'P 1'
#
loop_
_entity.id
_entity.type
_entity.pdbx_description
1 polymer ?
#
loop_
_entity_poly.entity_id
_entity_poly.type
_entity_poly.pdbx_seq_one_letter_code
_entity_poly.pdbx_strand_id
1 'polypeptide(L)'
;MITAIVRYQLPAGINREDCRQHFFKIASGFGEAKGLIRKQFIWSESGIAGGVYQWATLQDAKSFYQGAWLNGILERYGAYPTIEYFETMAITDNPGGNVTVPE
;
A
#
# COMPACT_ATOMS: atom_id res chain seq x y z
N MET A 1 -3.22 13.60 -7.65
CA MET A 1 -2.79 12.20 -7.40
C MET A 1 -1.99 12.14 -6.12
N ILE A 2 -2.20 11.13 -5.33
CA ILE A 2 -1.56 10.95 -4.02
C ILE A 2 -0.77 9.66 -4.01
N THR A 3 0.44 9.71 -3.47
CA THR A 3 1.21 8.53 -3.12
C THR A 3 1.10 8.33 -1.62
N ALA A 4 0.64 7.16 -1.19
CA ALA A 4 0.58 6.81 0.22
C ALA A 4 1.53 5.65 0.49
N ILE A 5 2.32 5.79 1.56
CA ILE A 5 3.23 4.74 2.00
C ILE A 5 2.73 4.21 3.34
N VAL A 6 2.35 2.95 3.34
CA VAL A 6 1.85 2.25 4.52
C VAL A 6 2.93 1.31 5.03
N ARG A 7 3.21 1.38 6.33
CA ARG A 7 4.19 0.50 6.98
C ARG A 7 3.58 -0.09 8.24
N TYR A 8 3.85 -1.36 8.50
CA TYR A 8 3.50 -2.00 9.78
C TYR A 8 4.58 -2.97 10.20
N GLN A 9 4.74 -3.08 11.52
CA GLN A 9 5.69 -4.00 12.12
C GLN A 9 5.18 -5.43 12.00
N LEU A 10 6.01 -6.33 11.51
CA LEU A 10 5.68 -7.74 11.42
C LEU A 10 5.90 -8.43 12.77
N PRO A 11 4.94 -9.25 13.24
CA PRO A 11 5.18 -10.11 14.39
C PRO A 11 6.22 -11.18 14.06
N ALA A 12 6.89 -11.68 15.10
CA ALA A 12 8.00 -12.63 14.95
C ALA A 12 7.62 -13.92 14.19
N GLY A 13 6.34 -14.30 14.22
CA GLY A 13 5.86 -15.51 13.55
C GLY A 13 5.57 -15.35 12.06
N ILE A 14 5.68 -14.14 11.50
CA ILE A 14 5.40 -13.90 10.09
C ILE A 14 6.71 -13.58 9.38
N ASN A 15 7.14 -14.48 8.51
CA ASN A 15 8.39 -14.33 7.75
C ASN A 15 8.13 -13.80 6.34
N ARG A 16 9.21 -13.66 5.55
CA ARG A 16 9.15 -13.18 4.18
C ARG A 16 8.20 -14.02 3.31
N GLU A 17 8.30 -15.34 3.40
CA GLU A 17 7.49 -16.24 2.57
C GLU A 17 6.01 -16.17 2.94
N ASP A 18 5.69 -16.03 4.22
CA ASP A 18 4.31 -15.82 4.67
C ASP A 18 3.74 -14.54 4.05
N CYS A 19 4.52 -13.47 4.02
CA CYS A 19 4.11 -12.22 3.38
C CYS A 19 3.89 -12.39 1.88
N ARG A 20 4.82 -13.05 1.19
CA ARG A 20 4.73 -13.29 -0.25
C ARG A 20 3.43 -14.02 -0.60
N GLN A 21 3.15 -15.11 0.11
CA GLN A 21 1.96 -15.90 -0.13
C GLN A 21 0.68 -15.13 0.16
N HIS A 22 0.64 -14.41 1.28
CA HIS A 22 -0.52 -13.63 1.68
C HIS A 22 -0.80 -12.50 0.69
N PHE A 23 0.24 -11.75 0.31
CA PHE A 23 0.11 -10.63 -0.62
C PHE A 23 -0.37 -11.11 -2.00
N PHE A 24 0.19 -12.20 -2.48
CA PHE A 24 -0.27 -12.80 -3.75
C PHE A 24 -1.76 -13.16 -3.68
N LYS A 25 -2.17 -13.74 -2.57
CA LYS A 25 -3.57 -14.16 -2.37
C LYS A 25 -4.55 -12.99 -2.38
N ILE A 26 -4.18 -11.85 -1.76
CA ILE A 26 -5.10 -10.72 -1.60
C ILE A 26 -4.96 -9.66 -2.69
N ALA A 27 -3.91 -9.72 -3.51
CA ALA A 27 -3.57 -8.64 -4.44
C ALA A 27 -4.72 -8.27 -5.37
N SER A 28 -5.41 -9.23 -5.97
CA SER A 28 -6.50 -8.94 -6.90
C SER A 28 -7.71 -8.27 -6.24
N GLY A 29 -7.89 -8.47 -4.93
CA GLY A 29 -8.99 -7.85 -4.19
C GLY A 29 -8.93 -6.32 -4.14
N PHE A 30 -7.77 -5.74 -4.39
CA PHE A 30 -7.60 -4.28 -4.45
C PHE A 30 -8.09 -3.67 -5.76
N GLY A 31 -8.42 -4.50 -6.77
CA GLY A 31 -8.93 -4.01 -8.05
C GLY A 31 -10.24 -3.24 -7.96
N GLU A 32 -11.02 -3.47 -6.92
CA GLU A 32 -12.30 -2.79 -6.68
C GLU A 32 -12.18 -1.57 -5.78
N ALA A 33 -10.98 -1.23 -5.30
CA ALA A 33 -10.81 -0.10 -4.38
C ALA A 33 -11.00 1.22 -5.12
N LYS A 34 -12.00 2.00 -4.68
CA LYS A 34 -12.35 3.26 -5.31
C LYS A 34 -11.19 4.24 -5.31
N GLY A 35 -10.82 4.72 -6.49
CA GLY A 35 -9.77 5.72 -6.64
C GLY A 35 -8.34 5.16 -6.55
N LEU A 36 -8.18 3.88 -6.31
CA LEU A 36 -6.85 3.27 -6.30
C LEU A 36 -6.40 3.04 -7.74
N ILE A 37 -5.25 3.63 -8.08
CA ILE A 37 -4.67 3.50 -9.41
C ILE A 37 -3.71 2.32 -9.46
N ARG A 38 -2.88 2.17 -8.42
CA ARG A 38 -1.83 1.16 -8.38
C ARG A 38 -1.40 0.92 -6.95
N LYS A 39 -1.03 -0.32 -6.64
CA LYS A 39 -0.46 -0.69 -5.35
C LYS A 39 0.71 -1.63 -5.55
N GLN A 40 1.81 -1.36 -4.83
CA GLN A 40 2.91 -2.29 -4.67
C GLN A 40 2.90 -2.81 -3.24
N PHE A 41 3.02 -4.11 -3.07
CA PHE A 41 3.19 -4.74 -1.75
C PHE A 41 4.67 -4.81 -1.46
N ILE A 42 5.09 -4.43 -0.26
CA ILE A 42 6.49 -4.32 0.09
C ILE A 42 6.83 -5.09 1.37
N TRP A 43 8.06 -5.58 1.42
CA TRP A 43 8.61 -6.28 2.57
C TRP A 43 10.06 -5.88 2.77
N SER A 44 10.50 -5.78 4.03
CA SER A 44 11.87 -5.44 4.37
C SER A 44 12.42 -6.43 5.40
N GLU A 45 13.72 -6.74 5.28
CA GLU A 45 14.43 -7.58 6.25
C GLU A 45 14.41 -7.01 7.66
N SER A 46 14.17 -5.71 7.81
CA SER A 46 14.04 -5.07 9.11
C SER A 46 12.77 -5.47 9.88
N GLY A 47 11.91 -6.30 9.28
CA GLY A 47 10.67 -6.74 9.90
C GLY A 47 9.50 -5.78 9.66
N ILE A 48 9.58 -5.00 8.60
CA ILE A 48 8.53 -4.06 8.19
C ILE A 48 7.94 -4.53 6.87
N ALA A 49 6.63 -4.49 6.76
CA ALA A 49 5.93 -4.72 5.51
C ALA A 49 4.86 -3.65 5.31
N GLY A 50 4.23 -3.65 4.16
CA GLY A 50 3.20 -2.66 3.86
C GLY A 50 2.92 -2.54 2.38
N GLY A 51 2.69 -1.31 1.94
CA GLY A 51 2.40 -1.04 0.55
C GLY A 51 2.71 0.39 0.14
N VAL A 52 2.97 0.55 -1.15
CA VAL A 52 3.07 1.86 -1.80
C VAL A 52 1.88 1.98 -2.72
N TYR A 53 1.03 2.96 -2.45
CA TYR A 53 -0.25 3.12 -3.13
C TYR A 53 -0.25 4.42 -3.93
N GLN A 54 -0.89 4.39 -5.09
CA GLN A 54 -1.22 5.60 -5.83
C GLN A 54 -2.74 5.75 -5.89
N TRP A 55 -3.22 6.91 -5.44
CA TRP A 55 -4.64 7.23 -5.36
C TRP A 55 -4.99 8.43 -6.23
N ALA A 56 -6.19 8.42 -6.79
CA ALA A 56 -6.67 9.56 -7.56
C ALA A 56 -6.78 10.81 -6.68
N THR A 57 -7.28 10.65 -5.43
CA THR A 57 -7.48 11.77 -4.50
C THR A 57 -7.07 11.39 -3.07
N LEU A 58 -6.76 12.40 -2.26
CA LEU A 58 -6.49 12.19 -0.84
C LEU A 58 -7.73 11.67 -0.11
N GLN A 59 -8.92 12.10 -0.49
CA GLN A 59 -10.15 11.63 0.12
C GLN A 59 -10.34 10.13 -0.10
N ASP A 60 -10.10 9.63 -1.30
CA ASP A 60 -10.19 8.20 -1.59
C ASP A 60 -9.21 7.40 -0.72
N ALA A 61 -7.98 7.89 -0.59
CA ALA A 61 -6.97 7.25 0.25
C ALA A 61 -7.43 7.17 1.71
N LYS A 62 -7.81 8.29 2.28
CA LYS A 62 -8.23 8.35 3.69
C LYS A 62 -9.47 7.52 3.97
N SER A 63 -10.40 7.47 3.02
CA SER A 63 -11.61 6.66 3.16
C SER A 63 -11.30 5.17 3.18
N PHE A 64 -10.26 4.76 2.46
CA PHE A 64 -9.87 3.35 2.40
C PHE A 64 -9.19 2.86 3.68
N TYR A 65 -8.31 3.67 4.28
CA TYR A 65 -7.45 3.27 5.39
C TYR A 65 -8.16 3.28 6.75
N GLN A 66 -9.38 2.77 6.78
CA GLN A 66 -10.20 2.63 7.98
C GLN A 66 -11.12 1.42 7.83
N GLY A 67 -11.96 1.17 8.83
CA GLY A 67 -12.95 0.10 8.75
C GLY A 67 -12.32 -1.27 8.51
N ALA A 68 -12.82 -1.99 7.50
CA ALA A 68 -12.42 -3.38 7.24
C ALA A 68 -10.93 -3.53 6.97
N TRP A 69 -10.31 -2.61 6.21
CA TRP A 69 -8.88 -2.66 5.95
C TRP A 69 -8.07 -2.55 7.24
N LEU A 70 -8.37 -1.54 8.06
CA LEU A 70 -7.65 -1.32 9.32
C LEU A 70 -7.85 -2.49 10.28
N ASN A 71 -9.08 -2.99 10.40
CA ASN A 71 -9.37 -4.14 11.25
C ASN A 71 -8.57 -5.37 10.82
N GLY A 72 -8.43 -5.61 9.52
CA GLY A 72 -7.62 -6.70 8.99
C GLY A 72 -6.14 -6.57 9.32
N ILE A 73 -5.60 -5.35 9.24
CA ILE A 73 -4.20 -5.08 9.63
C ILE A 73 -3.99 -5.36 11.12
N LEU A 74 -4.87 -4.85 11.98
CA LEU A 74 -4.76 -5.04 13.43
C LEU A 74 -4.90 -6.50 13.81
N GLU A 75 -5.82 -7.22 13.20
CA GLU A 75 -6.05 -8.64 13.47
C GLU A 75 -4.84 -9.49 13.07
N ARG A 76 -4.29 -9.23 11.86
CA ARG A 76 -3.17 -10.03 11.34
C ARG A 76 -1.84 -9.68 11.97
N TYR A 77 -1.55 -8.40 12.18
CA TYR A 77 -0.22 -7.93 12.58
C TYR A 77 -0.15 -7.43 14.01
N GLY A 78 -1.28 -7.17 14.65
CA GLY A 78 -1.34 -6.78 16.06
C GLY A 78 -0.85 -5.37 16.37
N ALA A 79 -0.67 -4.54 15.35
CA ALA A 79 -0.18 -3.17 15.54
C ALA A 79 -0.81 -2.23 14.51
N TYR A 80 -0.94 -0.95 14.88
CA TYR A 80 -1.41 0.08 13.96
C TYR A 80 -0.37 0.35 12.90
N PRO A 81 -0.79 0.49 11.64
CA PRO A 81 0.13 0.92 10.58
C PRO A 81 0.45 2.39 10.71
N THR A 82 1.60 2.80 10.16
CA THR A 82 1.88 4.20 9.88
C THR A 82 1.56 4.48 8.43
N ILE A 83 0.99 5.65 8.15
CA ILE A 83 0.61 6.03 6.79
C ILE A 83 1.12 7.43 6.53
N GLU A 84 1.92 7.58 5.48
CA GLU A 84 2.40 8.88 5.02
C GLU A 84 1.76 9.19 3.68
N TYR A 85 1.31 10.43 3.51
CA TYR A 85 0.68 10.89 2.28
C TYR A 85 1.57 11.93 1.61
N PHE A 86 1.74 11.78 0.30
CA PHE A 86 2.51 12.71 -0.53
C PHE A 86 1.70 13.10 -1.75
N GLU A 87 1.76 14.36 -2.15
CA GLU A 87 1.26 14.75 -3.45
C GLU A 87 2.22 14.21 -4.51
N THR A 88 1.71 13.47 -5.49
CA THR A 88 2.52 12.93 -6.56
C THR A 88 2.78 14.03 -7.57
N MET A 89 4.02 14.47 -7.69
CA MET A 89 4.39 15.61 -8.54
C MET A 89 4.70 15.21 -9.98
N ALA A 90 5.32 14.06 -10.18
CA ALA A 90 5.62 13.53 -11.50
C ALA A 90 5.91 12.04 -11.40
N ILE A 91 5.63 11.31 -12.48
CA ILE A 91 5.92 9.88 -12.59
C ILE A 91 6.72 9.66 -13.87
N THR A 92 7.85 8.97 -13.75
CA THR A 92 8.59 8.50 -14.92
C THR A 92 8.41 7.00 -15.04
N ASP A 93 7.90 6.55 -16.17
CA ASP A 93 7.73 5.12 -16.46
C ASP A 93 8.73 4.66 -17.51
N ASN A 94 9.40 3.56 -17.23
CA ASN A 94 10.36 2.93 -18.14
C ASN A 94 9.82 1.59 -18.66
N PRO A 95 10.32 1.10 -19.78
CA PRO A 95 11.33 1.72 -20.66
C PRO A 95 10.79 2.93 -21.41
N GLY A 96 11.68 3.81 -21.80
CA GLY A 96 11.35 4.96 -22.65
C GLY A 96 11.17 6.28 -21.94
N GLY A 97 11.10 6.28 -20.58
CA GLY A 97 11.06 7.51 -19.81
C GLY A 97 9.78 8.33 -19.99
N ASN A 98 8.63 7.68 -20.14
CA ASN A 98 7.34 8.37 -20.24
C ASN A 98 7.03 9.11 -18.93
N VAL A 99 6.78 10.41 -19.03
CA VAL A 99 6.53 11.26 -17.88
C VAL A 99 5.04 11.62 -17.80
N THR A 100 4.47 11.40 -16.62
CA THR A 100 3.13 11.87 -16.28
C THR A 100 3.24 12.94 -15.20
N VAL A 101 2.57 14.06 -15.41
CA VAL A 101 2.49 15.13 -14.41
C VAL A 101 1.03 15.24 -13.98
N PRO A 102 0.66 14.66 -12.82
CA PRO A 102 -0.72 14.72 -12.34
C PRO A 102 -1.14 16.14 -12.01
N GLU A 103 -2.39 16.45 -12.28
CA GLU A 103 -2.98 17.76 -11.94
C GLU A 103 -3.45 17.80 -10.49
#